data_6e18961cb7c98705ecf36c1a692ff773
#
_entry.id   6e18961cb7c98705ecf36c1a692ff773
#
_cell.length_a   1.000
_cell.length_b   1.000
_cell.length_c   1.000
_cell.angle_alpha   90.00
_cell.angle_beta   90.00
_cell.angle_gamma   90.00
#
_symmetry.space_group_name_H-M   'P 1'
#
loop_
_entity.id
_entity.type
_entity.pdbx_description
1 polymer ?
#
loop_
_entity_poly.entity_id
_entity_poly.type
_entity_poly.pdbx_seq_one_letter_code
_entity_poly.pdbx_strand_id
1 'polypeptide(L)'
;MIFIGRDLNKALIRYLENSLVTMARSCNRYTVLTKNTYRNTVMKESQIAVMDEFIDNVKVLINALGYKVLEPVLSTQPQNASALDHEMLQISTGTVMAQGKVTTEGFVVLKDSTVDPVSRKSLAQGVVKLRTK
;
A
#
# COMPACT_ATOMS: atom_id res chain seq x y z
N MET A 1 1.02 2.93 15.29
CA MET A 1 2.08 1.92 15.51
C MET A 1 3.10 2.50 16.47
N ILE A 2 3.60 1.72 17.43
CA ILE A 2 4.56 2.17 18.45
C ILE A 2 5.81 1.28 18.32
N PHE A 3 6.98 1.91 18.19
CA PHE A 3 8.28 1.22 18.20
C PHE A 3 8.96 1.46 19.53
N ILE A 4 9.46 0.40 20.14
CA ILE A 4 10.17 0.44 21.43
C ILE A 4 11.56 -0.14 21.21
N GLY A 5 12.59 0.61 21.56
CA GLY A 5 13.99 0.17 21.50
C GLY A 5 14.74 0.62 22.76
N ARG A 6 15.72 -0.20 23.20
CA ARG A 6 16.47 0.08 24.44
C ARG A 6 17.38 1.30 24.33
N ASP A 7 17.96 1.55 23.15
CA ASP A 7 19.00 2.58 22.93
C ASP A 7 18.56 3.71 21.99
N LEU A 8 17.26 3.93 21.87
CA LEU A 8 16.71 4.99 21.02
C LEU A 8 16.84 6.36 21.71
N ASN A 9 17.78 7.15 21.23
CA ASN A 9 17.88 8.55 21.61
C ASN A 9 17.02 9.45 20.72
N LYS A 10 16.88 10.72 21.08
CA LYS A 10 16.04 11.69 20.36
C LYS A 10 16.47 11.90 18.90
N ALA A 11 17.77 11.81 18.59
CA ALA A 11 18.26 11.95 17.22
C ALA A 11 17.85 10.75 16.35
N LEU A 12 18.00 9.53 16.88
CA LEU A 12 17.61 8.29 16.21
C LEU A 12 16.09 8.23 15.96
N ILE A 13 15.30 8.65 16.96
CA ILE A 13 13.83 8.69 16.82
C ILE A 13 13.42 9.66 15.70
N ARG A 14 14.02 10.85 15.63
CA ARG A 14 13.74 11.82 14.57
C ARG A 14 14.14 11.32 13.19
N TYR A 15 15.29 10.65 13.10
CA TYR A 15 15.75 10.03 11.86
C TYR A 15 14.76 8.96 11.38
N LEU A 16 14.38 8.06 12.28
CA LEU A 16 13.40 7.00 12.01
C LEU A 16 12.06 7.58 11.54
N GLU A 17 11.54 8.56 12.25
CA GLU A 17 10.27 9.22 11.89
C GLU A 17 10.33 9.87 10.52
N ASN A 18 11.39 10.66 10.24
CA ASN A 18 11.56 11.31 8.95
C ASN A 18 11.68 10.30 7.80
N SER A 19 12.44 9.24 8.00
CA SER A 19 12.66 8.19 6.99
C SER A 19 11.35 7.45 6.68
N LEU A 20 10.61 7.02 7.70
CA LEU A 20 9.33 6.32 7.53
C LEU A 20 8.26 7.22 6.90
N VAL A 21 8.17 8.48 7.31
CA VAL A 21 7.23 9.46 6.72
C VAL A 21 7.57 9.73 5.26
N THR A 22 8.86 9.88 4.94
CA THR A 22 9.31 10.11 3.57
C THR A 22 9.01 8.91 2.67
N MET A 23 9.27 7.70 3.15
CA MET A 23 8.93 6.47 2.43
C MET A 23 7.42 6.33 2.22
N ALA A 24 6.61 6.54 3.25
CA ALA A 24 5.15 6.48 3.14
C ALA A 24 4.60 7.49 2.13
N ARG A 25 5.19 8.70 2.06
CA ARG A 25 4.82 9.71 1.06
C ARG A 25 5.24 9.29 -0.35
N SER A 26 6.45 8.77 -0.53
CA SER A 26 6.94 8.32 -1.84
C SER A 26 6.14 7.14 -2.39
N CYS A 27 5.65 6.26 -1.54
CA CYS A 27 4.78 5.15 -1.92
C CYS A 27 3.40 5.59 -2.40
N ASN A 28 2.94 6.77 -2.03
CA ASN A 28 1.66 7.38 -2.44
C ASN A 28 0.43 6.47 -2.32
N ARG A 29 0.48 5.50 -1.42
CA ARG A 29 -0.60 4.52 -1.20
C ARG A 29 -1.67 5.05 -0.24
N TYR A 30 -1.24 5.87 0.74
CA TYR A 30 -2.12 6.46 1.75
C TYR A 30 -1.80 7.94 1.94
N THR A 31 -2.80 8.70 2.36
CA THR A 31 -2.59 10.11 2.73
C THR A 31 -1.87 10.19 4.06
N VAL A 32 -0.66 10.74 4.06
CA VAL A 32 0.15 10.94 5.26
C VAL A 32 -0.29 12.24 5.94
N LEU A 33 -0.92 12.14 7.10
CA LEU A 33 -1.45 13.28 7.85
C LEU A 33 -0.37 14.09 8.58
N THR A 34 0.78 13.49 8.88
CA THR A 34 1.90 14.15 9.56
C THR A 34 2.47 15.27 8.70
N LYS A 35 2.32 16.51 9.15
CA LYS A 35 2.82 17.70 8.45
C LYS A 35 4.27 18.03 8.80
N ASN A 36 4.71 17.69 10.01
CA ASN A 36 6.02 18.06 10.53
C ASN A 36 7.09 17.08 10.03
N THR A 37 8.09 17.61 9.36
CA THR A 37 9.38 16.94 9.14
C THR A 37 10.40 17.62 10.03
N TYR A 38 11.03 16.87 10.91
CA TYR A 38 12.09 17.41 11.74
C TYR A 38 13.36 17.61 10.91
N ARG A 39 14.12 18.66 11.22
CA ARG A 39 15.49 18.76 10.64
C ARG A 39 16.31 17.56 11.08
N ASN A 40 16.99 16.94 10.12
CA ASN A 40 17.92 15.86 10.43
C ASN A 40 18.99 16.37 11.37
N THR A 41 19.16 15.67 12.48
CA THR A 41 20.25 15.91 13.42
C THR A 41 21.50 15.26 12.83
N VAL A 42 22.66 15.90 12.99
CA VAL A 42 23.94 15.29 12.58
C VAL A 42 24.13 14.00 13.37
N MET A 43 24.24 12.90 12.65
CA MET A 43 24.44 11.57 13.21
C MET A 43 25.72 10.96 12.66
N LYS A 44 26.33 10.04 13.40
CA LYS A 44 27.46 9.25 12.91
C LYS A 44 26.98 8.29 11.83
N GLU A 45 27.79 8.05 10.82
CA GLU A 45 27.47 7.12 9.71
C GLU A 45 27.09 5.72 10.22
N SER A 46 27.80 5.22 11.24
CA SER A 46 27.50 3.95 11.88
C SER A 46 26.09 3.92 12.51
N GLN A 47 25.61 5.03 13.06
CA GLN A 47 24.26 5.12 13.62
C GLN A 47 23.20 5.15 12.53
N ILE A 48 23.50 5.79 11.41
CA ILE A 48 22.61 5.81 10.23
C ILE A 48 22.48 4.39 9.69
N ALA A 49 23.58 3.67 9.48
CA ALA A 49 23.55 2.29 8.98
C ALA A 49 22.72 1.36 9.85
N VAL A 50 22.86 1.46 11.18
CA VAL A 50 22.03 0.66 12.11
C VAL A 50 20.55 1.03 12.02
N MET A 51 20.24 2.30 11.82
CA MET A 51 18.84 2.73 11.67
C MET A 51 18.23 2.31 10.33
N ASP A 52 19.02 2.30 9.26
CA ASP A 52 18.57 1.84 7.94
C ASP A 52 18.27 0.34 7.96
N GLU A 53 19.12 -0.48 8.59
CA GLU A 53 18.85 -1.90 8.82
C GLU A 53 17.56 -2.10 9.66
N PHE A 54 17.38 -1.29 10.71
CA PHE A 54 16.17 -1.33 11.51
C PHE A 54 14.92 -0.99 10.68
N ILE A 55 15.00 -0.01 9.79
CA ILE A 55 13.90 0.38 8.90
C ILE A 55 13.54 -0.75 7.94
N ASP A 56 14.54 -1.45 7.39
CA ASP A 56 14.30 -2.59 6.51
C ASP A 56 13.61 -3.74 7.25
N ASN A 57 14.01 -4.03 8.48
CA ASN A 57 13.31 -5.00 9.32
C ASN A 57 11.88 -4.57 9.63
N VAL A 58 11.64 -3.28 9.88
CA VAL A 58 10.30 -2.71 10.07
C VAL A 58 9.43 -2.89 8.83
N LYS A 59 9.96 -2.68 7.61
CA LYS A 59 9.22 -2.93 6.35
C LYS A 59 8.77 -4.39 6.27
N VAL A 60 9.68 -5.33 6.51
CA VAL A 60 9.37 -6.77 6.47
C VAL A 60 8.26 -7.10 7.47
N LEU A 61 8.38 -6.61 8.71
CA LEU A 61 7.41 -6.87 9.77
C LEU A 61 6.03 -6.29 9.44
N ILE A 62 5.98 -5.04 8.97
CA ILE A 62 4.73 -4.37 8.61
C ILE A 62 4.04 -5.10 7.46
N ASN A 63 4.80 -5.54 6.46
CA ASN A 63 4.28 -6.31 5.33
C ASN A 63 3.77 -7.68 5.76
N ALA A 64 4.48 -8.38 6.64
CA ALA A 64 4.04 -9.65 7.19
C ALA A 64 2.73 -9.53 7.99
N LEU A 65 2.48 -8.38 8.61
CA LEU A 65 1.22 -8.06 9.28
C LEU A 65 0.10 -7.64 8.31
N GLY A 66 0.37 -7.60 6.99
CA GLY A 66 -0.60 -7.22 5.96
C GLY A 66 -0.74 -5.72 5.71
N TYR A 67 0.07 -4.88 6.34
CA TYR A 67 0.04 -3.43 6.14
C TYR A 67 1.05 -3.00 5.07
N LYS A 68 0.61 -2.76 3.86
CA LYS A 68 1.46 -2.36 2.72
C LYS A 68 1.71 -0.84 2.66
N VAL A 69 1.91 -0.19 3.81
CA VAL A 69 2.05 1.28 3.92
C VAL A 69 3.33 1.80 3.29
N LEU A 70 4.40 1.00 3.34
CA LEU A 70 5.74 1.34 2.86
C LEU A 70 6.08 0.71 1.50
N GLU A 71 5.08 0.14 0.81
CA GLU A 71 5.22 -0.39 -0.54
C GLU A 71 4.55 0.55 -1.54
N PRO A 72 5.19 0.87 -2.66
CA PRO A 72 4.56 1.67 -3.70
C PRO A 72 3.35 0.93 -4.28
N VAL A 73 2.36 1.67 -4.70
CA VAL A 73 1.28 1.12 -5.52
C VAL A 73 1.93 0.69 -6.83
N LEU A 74 1.83 -0.59 -7.17
CA LEU A 74 2.26 -1.06 -8.48
C LEU A 74 1.39 -0.36 -9.52
N SER A 75 1.90 0.75 -10.06
CA SER A 75 1.31 1.35 -11.24
C SER A 75 1.41 0.30 -12.34
N THR A 76 0.27 -0.04 -12.93
CA THR A 76 0.15 -0.93 -14.09
C THR A 76 0.76 -0.27 -15.34
N GLN A 77 2.05 0.09 -15.28
CA GLN A 77 2.81 0.32 -16.50
C GLN A 77 3.45 -1.01 -16.90
N PRO A 78 3.30 -1.44 -18.14
CA PRO A 78 3.91 -2.66 -18.64
C PRO A 78 5.42 -2.41 -18.82
N GLN A 79 6.20 -2.48 -17.74
CA GLN A 79 7.64 -2.58 -17.85
C GLN A 79 8.00 -4.05 -17.63
N ASN A 80 8.27 -4.73 -18.75
CA ASN A 80 9.06 -5.95 -18.89
C ASN A 80 9.18 -6.83 -17.62
N ALA A 81 8.06 -7.30 -17.12
CA ALA A 81 8.04 -8.42 -16.21
C ALA A 81 7.87 -9.68 -17.06
N SER A 82 8.99 -10.36 -17.27
CA SER A 82 9.03 -11.71 -17.81
C SER A 82 7.94 -12.58 -17.14
N ALA A 83 6.98 -12.99 -17.97
CA ALA A 83 6.22 -14.22 -17.94
C ALA A 83 5.82 -14.79 -16.56
N LEU A 84 4.97 -14.10 -15.82
CA LEU A 84 3.85 -14.75 -15.19
C LEU A 84 2.61 -14.21 -15.91
N ASP A 85 2.12 -15.02 -16.83
CA ASP A 85 0.89 -14.81 -17.57
C ASP A 85 -0.23 -14.62 -16.56
N HIS A 86 -0.52 -13.35 -16.25
CA HIS A 86 -1.62 -13.02 -15.35
C HIS A 86 -2.89 -13.30 -16.13
N GLU A 87 -3.42 -14.48 -15.91
CA GLU A 87 -4.65 -14.95 -16.52
C GLU A 87 -5.72 -13.87 -16.38
N MET A 88 -6.12 -13.31 -17.53
CA MET A 88 -7.18 -12.31 -17.56
C MET A 88 -8.50 -13.03 -17.40
N LEU A 89 -9.17 -12.76 -16.29
CA LEU A 89 -10.47 -13.32 -15.99
C LEU A 89 -11.56 -12.41 -16.56
N GLN A 90 -12.51 -13.00 -17.28
CA GLN A 90 -13.66 -12.28 -17.82
C GLN A 90 -14.96 -12.93 -17.36
N ILE A 91 -15.88 -12.11 -16.91
CA ILE A 91 -17.25 -12.51 -16.57
C ILE A 91 -18.16 -11.76 -17.52
N SER A 92 -18.97 -12.52 -18.28
CA SER A 92 -20.02 -11.96 -19.13
C SER A 92 -21.37 -12.54 -18.72
N THR A 93 -22.32 -11.69 -18.37
CA THR A 93 -23.66 -12.09 -17.95
C THR A 93 -24.68 -11.16 -18.62
N GLY A 94 -25.17 -11.56 -19.77
CA GLY A 94 -26.16 -10.80 -20.53
C GLY A 94 -25.68 -9.38 -20.86
N THR A 95 -26.09 -8.38 -20.09
CA THR A 95 -25.75 -6.98 -20.31
C THR A 95 -24.52 -6.49 -19.53
N VAL A 96 -23.94 -7.36 -18.71
CA VAL A 96 -22.81 -6.99 -17.82
C VAL A 96 -21.57 -7.73 -18.29
N MET A 97 -20.49 -6.98 -18.51
CA MET A 97 -19.17 -7.51 -18.78
C MET A 97 -18.16 -6.94 -17.80
N ALA A 98 -17.46 -7.80 -17.09
CA ALA A 98 -16.39 -7.40 -16.19
C ALA A 98 -15.11 -8.19 -16.53
N GLN A 99 -14.01 -7.45 -16.55
CA GLN A 99 -12.66 -8.00 -16.74
C GLN A 99 -11.81 -7.70 -15.52
N GLY A 100 -10.99 -8.65 -15.12
CA GLY A 100 -10.12 -8.50 -13.99
C GLY A 100 -8.92 -9.42 -14.07
N LYS A 101 -7.97 -9.17 -13.22
CA LYS A 101 -6.77 -10.00 -13.08
C LYS A 101 -6.42 -10.19 -11.60
N VAL A 102 -5.85 -11.33 -11.30
CA VAL A 102 -5.25 -11.57 -9.99
C VAL A 102 -3.86 -10.92 -9.98
N THR A 103 -3.57 -10.15 -8.97
CA THR A 103 -2.28 -9.50 -8.76
C THR A 103 -1.74 -9.87 -7.38
N THR A 104 -0.50 -9.55 -7.11
CA THR A 104 0.08 -9.70 -5.75
C THR A 104 -0.64 -8.89 -4.69
N GLU A 105 -1.40 -7.86 -5.11
CA GLU A 105 -2.21 -6.99 -4.25
C GLU A 105 -3.64 -7.52 -4.05
N GLY A 106 -4.03 -8.57 -4.75
CA GLY A 106 -5.36 -9.13 -4.77
C GLY A 106 -5.99 -9.07 -6.17
N PHE A 107 -7.30 -9.22 -6.22
CA PHE A 107 -8.05 -9.17 -7.47
C PHE A 107 -8.34 -7.73 -7.88
N VAL A 108 -7.93 -7.35 -9.09
CA VAL A 108 -8.12 -6.01 -9.64
C VAL A 108 -9.13 -6.07 -10.79
N VAL A 109 -10.21 -5.30 -10.66
CA VAL A 109 -11.18 -5.11 -11.75
C VAL A 109 -10.67 -4.03 -12.69
N LEU A 110 -10.67 -4.31 -13.98
CA LEU A 110 -10.16 -3.40 -14.99
C LEU A 110 -11.19 -2.30 -15.32
N LYS A 111 -10.67 -1.21 -15.85
CA LYS A 111 -11.48 -0.12 -16.41
C LYS A 111 -12.40 -0.67 -17.50
N ASP A 112 -13.56 -0.04 -17.67
CA ASP A 112 -14.61 -0.43 -18.61
C ASP A 112 -15.42 -1.68 -18.21
N SER A 113 -15.19 -2.22 -17.03
CA SER A 113 -16.07 -3.23 -16.43
C SER A 113 -17.41 -2.60 -16.04
N THR A 114 -18.50 -3.24 -16.44
CA THR A 114 -19.86 -2.80 -16.10
C THR A 114 -20.37 -3.55 -14.89
N VAL A 115 -21.25 -2.93 -14.12
CA VAL A 115 -21.90 -3.50 -12.94
C VAL A 115 -23.39 -3.60 -13.22
N ASP A 116 -24.02 -4.72 -12.80
CA ASP A 116 -25.47 -4.88 -12.91
C ASP A 116 -26.18 -3.72 -12.20
N PRO A 117 -27.01 -2.92 -12.89
CA PRO A 117 -27.74 -1.81 -12.29
C PRO A 117 -28.78 -2.27 -11.27
N VAL A 118 -29.23 -3.53 -11.37
CA VAL A 118 -30.24 -4.09 -10.48
C VAL A 118 -29.62 -4.62 -9.20
N SER A 119 -29.95 -4.01 -8.08
CA SER A 119 -29.55 -4.51 -6.76
C SER A 119 -30.45 -5.64 -6.32
N ARG A 120 -29.92 -6.84 -6.14
CA ARG A 120 -30.65 -7.99 -5.62
C ARG A 120 -30.96 -7.81 -4.12
N LYS A 121 -32.11 -8.34 -3.67
CA LYS A 121 -32.52 -8.28 -2.24
C LYS A 121 -31.51 -8.93 -1.28
N SER A 122 -30.69 -9.86 -1.76
CA SER A 122 -29.63 -10.53 -0.99
C SER A 122 -28.37 -9.68 -0.77
N LEU A 123 -28.29 -8.49 -1.38
CA LEU A 123 -27.11 -7.65 -1.26
C LEU A 123 -27.06 -6.98 0.13
N ALA A 124 -25.91 -7.03 0.79
CA ALA A 124 -25.72 -6.37 2.08
C ALA A 124 -25.99 -4.86 1.96
N GLN A 125 -26.69 -4.28 2.92
CA GLN A 125 -27.09 -2.86 2.89
C GLN A 125 -25.89 -1.90 2.76
N GLY A 126 -24.71 -2.25 3.31
CA GLY A 126 -23.48 -1.48 3.14
C GLY A 126 -23.06 -1.37 1.68
N VAL A 127 -23.17 -2.43 0.90
CA VAL A 127 -22.85 -2.46 -0.53
C VAL A 127 -23.86 -1.64 -1.33
N VAL A 128 -25.14 -1.71 -0.98
CA VAL A 128 -26.19 -0.91 -1.64
C VAL A 128 -25.90 0.58 -1.46
N LYS A 129 -25.54 1.02 -0.26
CA LYS A 129 -25.19 2.43 0.03
C LYS A 129 -23.95 2.92 -0.74
N LEU A 130 -22.98 2.04 -1.03
CA LEU A 130 -21.80 2.39 -1.82
C LEU A 130 -22.11 2.55 -3.32
N ARG A 131 -23.14 1.85 -3.83
CA ARG A 131 -23.57 1.91 -5.22
C ARG A 131 -24.39 3.16 -5.55
N THR A 132 -24.98 3.81 -4.55
CA THR A 132 -25.84 4.99 -4.70
C THR A 132 -25.08 6.32 -4.54
N LYS A 133 -23.78 6.29 -4.34
CA LYS A 133 -22.88 7.45 -4.36
C LYS A 133 -22.19 7.57 -5.71
#